data_9a330cb23ee21ce89804c171834483a1
#
_entry.id   9a330cb23ee21ce89804c171834483a1
#
_cell.length_a   1.000
_cell.length_b   1.000
_cell.length_c   1.000
_cell.angle_alpha   90.00
_cell.angle_beta   90.00
_cell.angle_gamma   90.00
#
_symmetry.space_group_name_H-M   'P 1'
#
loop_
_entity.id
_entity.type
_entity.pdbx_description
1 polymer ?
#
loop_
_entity_poly.entity_id
_entity_poly.type
_entity_poly.pdbx_seq_one_letter_code
_entity_poly.pdbx_strand_id
1 'polypeptide(L)'
;YTVLVQEIIDQLAETKYPTHVFVPGGVGGLAAAVAAHFHESLGKKRPKIIVVEPNSAACIFKSVQRDRIMKAEGNLDTFMACLSAGEVSPIAWPIIRSSVDHVIAIPDAAAIDAMKILAMPPFNDQSVNAGESGVAAIAGIISCDQKND
;
A
#
# COMPACT_ATOMS: atom_id res chain seq x y z
N TYR A 1 10.17 3.38 10.20
CA TYR A 1 9.88 2.62 8.97
C TYR A 1 11.06 2.56 8.00
N THR A 2 11.99 3.53 7.99
CA THR A 2 13.15 3.52 7.07
C THR A 2 14.07 2.32 7.25
N VAL A 3 14.26 1.82 8.48
CA VAL A 3 15.03 0.60 8.75
C VAL A 3 14.44 -0.60 8.01
N LEU A 4 13.11 -0.78 8.08
CA LEU A 4 12.40 -1.85 7.36
C LEU A 4 12.68 -1.80 5.85
N VAL A 5 12.64 -0.61 5.26
CA VAL A 5 12.89 -0.46 3.80
C VAL A 5 14.34 -0.72 3.46
N GLN A 6 15.29 -0.31 4.33
CA GLN A 6 16.70 -0.61 4.14
C GLN A 6 16.97 -2.12 4.19
N GLU A 7 16.38 -2.82 5.16
CA GLU A 7 16.48 -4.29 5.26
C GLU A 7 15.92 -4.99 4.01
N ILE A 8 14.81 -4.49 3.46
CA ILE A 8 14.27 -5.00 2.18
C ILE A 8 15.27 -4.80 1.04
N ILE A 9 15.86 -3.61 0.93
CA ILE A 9 16.84 -3.29 -0.11
C ILE A 9 18.08 -4.19 0.02
N ASP A 10 18.57 -4.38 1.24
CA ASP A 10 19.75 -5.21 1.52
C ASP A 10 19.48 -6.69 1.17
N GLN A 11 18.29 -7.20 1.51
CA GLN A 11 17.89 -8.56 1.16
C GLN A 11 17.68 -8.77 -0.35
N LEU A 12 17.28 -7.71 -1.07
CA LEU A 12 17.08 -7.76 -2.51
C LEU A 12 18.36 -7.50 -3.30
N ALA A 13 19.45 -7.06 -2.67
CA ALA A 13 20.70 -6.70 -3.34
C ALA A 13 21.32 -7.86 -4.15
N GLU A 14 21.03 -9.12 -3.80
CA GLU A 14 21.45 -10.32 -4.51
C GLU A 14 20.48 -10.77 -5.60
N THR A 15 19.33 -10.09 -5.74
CA THR A 15 18.26 -10.41 -6.68
C THR A 15 17.93 -9.21 -7.57
N LYS A 16 16.96 -9.36 -8.47
CA LYS A 16 16.47 -8.23 -9.25
C LYS A 16 15.60 -7.33 -8.37
N TYR A 17 15.84 -6.02 -8.41
CA TYR A 17 14.96 -5.04 -7.75
C TYR A 17 13.51 -5.16 -8.25
N PRO A 18 12.52 -4.96 -7.37
CA PRO A 18 11.12 -4.97 -7.76
C PRO A 18 10.83 -3.81 -8.72
N THR A 19 9.91 -4.03 -9.64
CA THR A 19 9.39 -2.97 -10.53
C THR A 19 8.29 -2.16 -9.84
N HIS A 20 7.55 -2.79 -8.93
CA HIS A 20 6.42 -2.20 -8.22
C HIS A 20 6.44 -2.60 -6.74
N VAL A 21 6.07 -1.69 -5.87
CA VAL A 21 5.92 -1.91 -4.43
C VAL A 21 4.53 -1.43 -4.02
N PHE A 22 3.72 -2.34 -3.48
CA PHE A 22 2.40 -2.06 -2.95
C PHE A 22 2.49 -1.84 -1.44
N VAL A 23 1.89 -0.77 -0.93
CA VAL A 23 1.99 -0.36 0.47
C VAL A 23 0.60 -0.05 1.03
N PRO A 24 0.21 -0.58 2.20
CA PRO A 24 -1.03 -0.20 2.86
C PRO A 24 -1.06 1.29 3.20
N GLY A 25 -2.20 1.94 2.95
CA GLY A 25 -2.43 3.35 3.21
C GLY A 25 -3.49 3.58 4.29
N GLY A 26 -3.07 4.11 5.44
CA GLY A 26 -3.93 4.73 6.43
C GLY A 26 -3.71 6.24 6.40
N VAL A 27 -3.10 6.84 7.44
CA VAL A 27 -2.72 8.28 7.44
C VAL A 27 -1.50 8.59 6.55
N GLY A 28 -0.89 7.58 5.92
CA GLY A 28 0.19 7.74 4.94
C GLY A 28 1.62 7.69 5.49
N GLY A 29 1.83 7.51 6.80
CA GLY A 29 3.17 7.52 7.39
C GLY A 29 4.10 6.42 6.86
N LEU A 30 3.61 5.17 6.75
CA LEU A 30 4.36 4.06 6.17
C LEU A 30 4.63 4.30 4.67
N ALA A 31 3.59 4.68 3.92
CA ALA A 31 3.70 4.92 2.49
C ALA A 31 4.71 6.03 2.16
N ALA A 32 4.70 7.13 2.92
CA ALA A 32 5.66 8.21 2.78
C ALA A 32 7.10 7.75 3.07
N ALA A 33 7.31 6.99 4.16
CA ALA A 33 8.62 6.48 4.51
C ALA A 33 9.18 5.51 3.45
N VAL A 34 8.35 4.61 2.93
CA VAL A 34 8.72 3.69 1.84
C VAL A 34 9.08 4.46 0.58
N ALA A 35 8.22 5.39 0.16
CA ALA A 35 8.45 6.17 -1.06
C ALA A 35 9.71 7.03 -0.97
N ALA A 36 9.92 7.73 0.15
CA ALA A 36 11.10 8.55 0.36
C ALA A 36 12.38 7.71 0.35
N HIS A 37 12.42 6.59 1.07
CA HIS A 37 13.61 5.77 1.19
C HIS A 37 14.01 5.13 -0.15
N PHE A 38 13.06 4.58 -0.90
CA PHE A 38 13.35 4.09 -2.25
C PHE A 38 13.81 5.21 -3.20
N HIS A 39 13.24 6.41 -3.06
CA HIS A 39 13.64 7.56 -3.86
C HIS A 39 15.10 7.97 -3.56
N GLU A 40 15.45 8.07 -2.28
CA GLU A 40 16.81 8.43 -1.84
C GLU A 40 17.85 7.36 -2.21
N SER A 41 17.52 6.09 -2.02
CA SER A 41 18.46 4.98 -2.23
C SER A 41 18.69 4.64 -3.69
N LEU A 42 17.64 4.70 -4.54
CA LEU A 42 17.68 4.21 -5.92
C LEU A 42 17.44 5.30 -6.97
N GLY A 43 17.02 6.49 -6.58
CA GLY A 43 16.76 7.60 -7.49
C GLY A 43 15.79 7.22 -8.61
N LYS A 44 16.21 7.43 -9.85
CA LYS A 44 15.40 7.11 -11.06
C LYS A 44 15.15 5.61 -11.28
N LYS A 45 15.92 4.74 -10.60
CA LYS A 45 15.80 3.28 -10.72
C LYS A 45 14.84 2.70 -9.67
N ARG A 46 14.22 3.54 -8.85
CA ARG A 46 13.28 3.08 -7.82
C ARG A 46 12.06 2.38 -8.42
N PRO A 47 11.47 1.43 -7.71
CA PRO A 47 10.19 0.84 -8.11
C PRO A 47 9.07 1.89 -8.14
N LYS A 48 8.00 1.59 -8.85
CA LYS A 48 6.73 2.32 -8.74
C LYS A 48 6.09 2.03 -7.38
N ILE A 49 5.71 3.08 -6.67
CA ILE A 49 5.06 2.97 -5.37
C ILE A 49 3.55 3.10 -5.53
N ILE A 50 2.83 2.05 -5.14
CA ILE A 50 1.36 1.99 -5.19
C ILE A 50 0.81 1.92 -3.77
N VAL A 51 0.03 2.92 -3.38
CA VAL A 51 -0.66 2.91 -2.08
C VAL A 51 -2.00 2.23 -2.22
N VAL A 52 -2.36 1.38 -1.26
CA VAL A 52 -3.62 0.63 -1.23
C VAL A 52 -4.42 1.04 0.00
N GLU A 53 -5.65 1.51 -0.20
CA GLU A 53 -6.57 1.93 0.85
C GLU A 53 -7.89 1.18 0.78
N PRO A 54 -8.65 1.09 1.90
CA PRO A 54 -10.05 0.65 1.85
C PRO A 54 -10.94 1.70 1.17
N ASN A 55 -11.92 1.27 0.40
CA ASN A 55 -12.88 2.16 -0.28
C ASN A 55 -13.56 3.14 0.68
N SER A 56 -13.89 2.68 1.90
CA SER A 56 -14.61 3.47 2.92
C SER A 56 -13.72 4.50 3.64
N ALA A 57 -12.39 4.39 3.53
CA ALA A 57 -11.43 5.27 4.20
C ALA A 57 -10.30 5.74 3.24
N ALA A 58 -10.63 6.02 1.99
CA ALA A 58 -9.68 6.36 0.92
C ALA A 58 -9.27 7.84 0.94
N CYS A 59 -8.64 8.30 2.02
CA CYS A 59 -8.26 9.70 2.19
C CYS A 59 -7.06 10.11 1.33
N ILE A 60 -6.09 9.22 1.12
CA ILE A 60 -4.92 9.47 0.27
C ILE A 60 -5.37 9.54 -1.20
N PHE A 61 -6.20 8.60 -1.65
CA PHE A 61 -6.76 8.57 -3.00
C PHE A 61 -7.46 9.89 -3.35
N LYS A 62 -8.38 10.34 -2.47
CA LYS A 62 -9.08 11.62 -2.64
C LYS A 62 -8.13 12.81 -2.64
N SER A 63 -7.13 12.78 -1.78
CA SER A 63 -6.13 13.86 -1.68
C SER A 63 -5.29 13.96 -2.96
N VAL A 64 -4.85 12.83 -3.51
CA VAL A 64 -4.11 12.80 -4.78
C VAL A 64 -4.96 13.28 -5.94
N GLN A 65 -6.23 12.84 -6.03
CA GLN A 65 -7.16 13.31 -7.07
C GLN A 65 -7.39 14.83 -7.06
N ARG A 66 -7.34 15.45 -5.88
CA ARG A 66 -7.61 16.89 -5.69
C ARG A 66 -6.36 17.73 -5.54
N ASP A 67 -5.19 17.09 -5.57
CA ASP A 67 -3.88 17.71 -5.33
C ASP A 67 -3.81 18.53 -4.03
N ARG A 68 -4.55 18.13 -3.00
CA ARG A 68 -4.58 18.72 -1.65
C ARG A 68 -5.12 17.72 -0.65
N ILE A 69 -4.82 17.92 0.63
CA ILE A 69 -5.36 17.08 1.70
C ILE A 69 -6.90 17.14 1.70
N MET A 70 -7.52 15.97 1.57
CA MET A 70 -8.96 15.76 1.59
C MET A 70 -9.31 14.75 2.67
N LYS A 71 -10.50 14.90 3.26
CA LYS A 71 -11.06 13.90 4.17
C LYS A 71 -11.76 12.80 3.40
N ALA A 72 -11.63 11.57 3.90
CA ALA A 72 -12.51 10.49 3.48
C ALA A 72 -13.95 10.80 3.94
N GLU A 73 -14.92 10.39 3.15
CA GLU A 73 -16.34 10.59 3.46
C GLU A 73 -16.92 9.33 4.09
N GLY A 74 -17.98 9.50 4.89
CA GLY A 74 -18.68 8.41 5.53
C GLY A 74 -18.16 8.09 6.93
N ASN A 75 -18.48 6.90 7.43
CA ASN A 75 -18.19 6.45 8.79
C ASN A 75 -16.79 5.83 8.96
N LEU A 76 -16.01 5.73 7.88
CA LEU A 76 -14.69 5.11 7.83
C LEU A 76 -14.70 3.61 8.21
N ASP A 77 -15.85 2.98 8.20
CA ASP A 77 -16.01 1.59 8.60
C ASP A 77 -15.38 0.66 7.57
N THR A 78 -14.39 -0.10 8.01
CA THR A 78 -13.65 -1.06 7.19
C THR A 78 -13.16 -2.23 8.04
N PHE A 79 -13.14 -3.42 7.44
CA PHE A 79 -12.51 -4.60 8.02
C PHE A 79 -10.99 -4.39 8.23
N MET A 80 -10.34 -3.60 7.36
CA MET A 80 -8.93 -3.23 7.47
C MET A 80 -8.73 -2.16 8.56
N ALA A 81 -8.91 -2.54 9.83
CA ALA A 81 -9.06 -1.63 10.96
C ALA A 81 -7.92 -0.60 11.13
N CYS A 82 -6.66 -1.00 10.92
CA CYS A 82 -5.51 -0.08 10.99
C CYS A 82 -5.44 0.90 9.82
N LEU A 83 -6.27 0.72 8.78
CA LEU A 83 -6.36 1.60 7.63
C LEU A 83 -7.61 2.50 7.68
N SER A 84 -8.42 2.42 8.74
CA SER A 84 -9.58 3.27 9.00
C SER A 84 -9.13 4.71 9.33
N ALA A 85 -8.70 5.45 8.32
CA ALA A 85 -8.14 6.79 8.46
C ALA A 85 -8.95 7.82 7.68
N GLY A 86 -9.35 8.89 8.36
CA GLY A 86 -10.18 9.94 7.76
C GLY A 86 -9.40 11.01 7.01
N GLU A 87 -8.12 11.19 7.29
CA GLU A 87 -7.32 12.28 6.72
C GLU A 87 -5.84 11.91 6.64
N VAL A 88 -5.17 12.36 5.59
CA VAL A 88 -3.73 12.14 5.39
C VAL A 88 -2.94 13.00 6.38
N SER A 89 -1.88 12.44 6.96
CA SER A 89 -0.95 13.19 7.80
C SER A 89 -0.34 14.37 7.02
N PRO A 90 -0.39 15.61 7.56
CA PRO A 90 0.24 16.77 6.91
C PRO A 90 1.75 16.60 6.69
N ILE A 91 2.42 15.79 7.53
CA ILE A 91 3.85 15.48 7.37
C ILE A 91 4.09 14.49 6.22
N ALA A 92 3.18 13.52 6.06
CA ALA A 92 3.29 12.52 5.00
C ALA A 92 2.89 13.07 3.62
N TRP A 93 1.97 14.02 3.58
CA TRP A 93 1.37 14.51 2.35
C TRP A 93 2.38 15.03 1.31
N PRO A 94 3.35 15.92 1.64
CA PRO A 94 4.32 16.41 0.65
C PRO A 94 5.11 15.28 -0.01
N ILE A 95 5.45 14.24 0.75
CA ILE A 95 6.20 13.08 0.26
C ILE A 95 5.31 12.22 -0.64
N ILE A 96 4.09 11.92 -0.19
CA ILE A 96 3.12 11.13 -0.98
C ILE A 96 2.85 11.82 -2.32
N ARG A 97 2.54 13.11 -2.29
CA ARG A 97 2.27 13.92 -3.46
C ARG A 97 3.39 13.90 -4.51
N SER A 98 4.65 13.85 -4.07
CA SER A 98 5.82 13.92 -4.95
C SER A 98 6.42 12.57 -5.35
N SER A 99 6.19 11.52 -4.55
CA SER A 99 6.96 10.28 -4.65
C SER A 99 6.12 9.00 -4.78
N VAL A 100 4.81 9.07 -4.55
CA VAL A 100 3.88 7.95 -4.82
C VAL A 100 3.43 8.03 -6.28
N ASP A 101 3.46 6.91 -6.98
CA ASP A 101 3.11 6.84 -8.40
C ASP A 101 1.62 6.60 -8.62
N HIS A 102 0.99 5.76 -7.79
CA HIS A 102 -0.43 5.41 -7.89
C HIS A 102 -1.05 5.21 -6.51
N VAL A 103 -2.34 5.45 -6.43
CA VAL A 103 -3.16 5.11 -5.26
C VAL A 103 -4.38 4.36 -5.74
N ILE A 104 -4.69 3.25 -5.12
CA ILE A 104 -5.88 2.44 -5.41
C ILE A 104 -6.71 2.23 -4.15
N ALA A 105 -8.01 2.16 -4.33
CA ALA A 105 -8.94 1.83 -3.26
C ALA A 105 -9.59 0.47 -3.55
N ILE A 106 -9.66 -0.38 -2.53
CA ILE A 106 -10.18 -1.76 -2.64
C ILE A 106 -11.34 -2.00 -1.67
N PRO A 107 -12.26 -2.91 -1.99
CA PRO A 107 -13.29 -3.32 -1.05
C PRO A 107 -12.72 -4.27 0.02
N ASP A 108 -13.34 -4.32 1.19
CA ASP A 108 -12.97 -5.23 2.29
C ASP A 108 -12.97 -6.70 1.87
N ALA A 109 -13.87 -7.09 0.98
CA ALA A 109 -13.91 -8.45 0.44
C ALA A 109 -12.58 -8.87 -0.21
N ALA A 110 -11.88 -7.95 -0.89
CA ALA A 110 -10.59 -8.24 -1.50
C ALA A 110 -9.52 -8.55 -0.44
N ALA A 111 -9.53 -7.85 0.70
CA ALA A 111 -8.63 -8.14 1.81
C ALA A 111 -8.93 -9.53 2.43
N ILE A 112 -10.21 -9.86 2.63
CA ILE A 112 -10.64 -11.17 3.15
C ILE A 112 -10.19 -12.29 2.22
N ASP A 113 -10.36 -12.13 0.91
CA ASP A 113 -9.96 -13.15 -0.06
C ASP A 113 -8.44 -13.31 -0.14
N ALA A 114 -7.68 -12.22 -0.07
CA ALA A 114 -6.23 -12.27 0.02
C ALA A 114 -5.74 -12.96 1.30
N MET A 115 -6.39 -12.74 2.46
CA MET A 115 -6.10 -13.49 3.69
C MET A 115 -6.31 -15.00 3.51
N LYS A 116 -7.41 -15.43 2.87
CA LYS A 116 -7.68 -16.84 2.59
C LYS A 116 -6.62 -17.45 1.67
N ILE A 117 -6.23 -16.74 0.62
CA ILE A 117 -5.19 -17.17 -0.33
C ILE A 117 -3.85 -17.36 0.41
N LEU A 118 -3.46 -16.43 1.27
CA LEU A 118 -2.23 -16.55 2.04
C LEU A 118 -2.27 -17.67 3.10
N ALA A 119 -3.41 -17.88 3.73
CA ALA A 119 -3.58 -18.94 4.73
C ALA A 119 -3.63 -20.34 4.11
N MET A 120 -4.19 -20.45 2.91
CA MET A 120 -4.31 -21.68 2.13
C MET A 120 -3.78 -21.46 0.71
N PRO A 121 -2.45 -21.29 0.55
CA PRO A 121 -1.88 -20.92 -0.72
C PRO A 121 -2.01 -22.06 -1.75
N PRO A 122 -2.22 -21.74 -3.03
CA PRO A 122 -2.15 -22.72 -4.10
C PRO A 122 -0.70 -23.22 -4.30
N PHE A 123 -0.55 -24.32 -5.00
CA PHE A 123 0.73 -24.84 -5.54
C PHE A 123 1.83 -25.17 -4.51
N ASN A 124 1.48 -25.58 -3.29
CA ASN A 124 2.42 -25.91 -2.20
C ASN A 124 3.31 -24.75 -1.73
N ASP A 125 2.90 -23.50 -1.92
CA ASP A 125 3.55 -22.36 -1.33
C ASP A 125 3.43 -22.39 0.20
N GLN A 126 4.34 -21.72 0.89
CA GLN A 126 4.28 -21.61 2.34
C GLN A 126 3.07 -20.76 2.77
N SER A 127 2.25 -21.30 3.70
CA SER A 127 1.16 -20.53 4.27
C SER A 127 1.67 -19.34 5.09
N VAL A 128 0.99 -18.20 4.95
CA VAL A 128 1.30 -16.97 5.69
C VAL A 128 0.07 -16.51 6.45
N ASN A 129 0.20 -16.33 7.75
CA ASN A 129 -0.86 -15.77 8.58
C ASN A 129 -0.71 -14.25 8.63
N ALA A 130 -1.50 -13.54 7.84
CA ALA A 130 -1.46 -12.08 7.73
C ALA A 130 -2.73 -11.46 8.31
N GLY A 131 -2.58 -10.31 9.00
CA GLY A 131 -3.70 -9.52 9.48
C GLY A 131 -4.38 -8.72 8.36
N GLU A 132 -5.62 -8.32 8.60
CA GLU A 132 -6.53 -7.69 7.64
C GLU A 132 -5.98 -6.40 6.99
N SER A 133 -5.24 -5.61 7.76
CA SER A 133 -4.65 -4.36 7.27
C SER A 133 -3.32 -4.59 6.55
N GLY A 134 -2.53 -5.58 7.01
CA GLY A 134 -1.26 -5.94 6.40
C GLY A 134 -1.43 -6.55 5.01
N VAL A 135 -2.50 -7.32 4.82
CA VAL A 135 -2.80 -8.00 3.56
C VAL A 135 -3.28 -7.07 2.44
N ALA A 136 -3.65 -5.83 2.77
CA ALA A 136 -4.18 -4.86 1.80
C ALA A 136 -3.28 -4.70 0.56
N ALA A 137 -1.96 -4.73 0.75
CA ALA A 137 -0.99 -4.66 -0.36
C ALA A 137 -1.16 -5.84 -1.34
N ILE A 138 -1.27 -7.07 -0.83
CA ILE A 138 -1.50 -8.29 -1.64
C ILE A 138 -2.86 -8.23 -2.32
N ALA A 139 -3.91 -7.82 -1.60
CA ALA A 139 -5.24 -7.61 -2.16
C ALA A 139 -5.23 -6.60 -3.30
N GLY A 140 -4.43 -5.54 -3.17
CA GLY A 140 -4.21 -4.55 -4.22
C GLY A 140 -3.58 -5.15 -5.48
N ILE A 141 -2.57 -6.01 -5.34
CA ILE A 141 -1.93 -6.72 -6.47
C ILE A 141 -2.96 -7.58 -7.20
N ILE A 142 -3.69 -8.43 -6.46
CA ILE A 142 -4.71 -9.34 -7.03
C ILE A 142 -5.81 -8.53 -7.75
N SER A 143 -6.26 -7.42 -7.16
CA SER A 143 -7.27 -6.55 -7.75
C SER A 143 -6.82 -5.85 -9.04
N CYS A 144 -5.53 -5.61 -9.21
CA CYS A 144 -4.98 -5.05 -10.45
C CYS A 144 -4.92 -6.08 -11.57
N ASP A 145 -4.60 -7.34 -11.24
CA ASP A 145 -4.50 -8.44 -12.21
C ASP A 145 -5.87 -8.78 -12.82
N GLN A 146 -6.90 -8.89 -11.98
CA GLN A 146 -8.27 -9.20 -12.42
C GLN A 146 -8.93 -8.15 -13.34
N LYS A 147 -8.38 -6.94 -13.47
CA LYS A 147 -8.90 -5.91 -14.37
C LYS A 147 -8.31 -5.98 -15.78
N ASN A 148 -7.35 -6.87 -16.01
CA ASN A 148 -6.70 -7.04 -17.31
C ASN A 148 -7.24 -8.25 -18.10
N ASP A 149 -8.22 -8.99 -17.54
CA ASP A 149 -9.00 -10.04 -18.18
C ASP A 149 -10.40 -9.53 -18.60
#